data_b7c65a1f86168bfecf1f5797d819ce02
#
_entry.id   b7c65a1f86168bfecf1f5797d819ce02
#
_cell.length_a   1.000
_cell.length_b   1.000
_cell.length_c   1.000
_cell.angle_alpha   90.00
_cell.angle_beta   90.00
_cell.angle_gamma   90.00
#
_symmetry.space_group_name_H-M   'P 1'
#
loop_
_entity.id
_entity.type
_entity.pdbx_description
1 polymer ?
#
loop_
_entity_poly.entity_id
_entity_poly.type
_entity_poly.pdbx_seq_one_letter_code
_entity_poly.pdbx_strand_id
1 'polypeptide(L)'
;RIPMNDHVLITGGSRGIGAATVLEFARAGYDVAFTWNSREDAALDVVQQAQALNPGGRFVALHADVSDSAQVNAAVQEALQQFGSLQALMCCAGIAQQKLFTDLTDEDWHRMMGVDLDGVFYACRAVLPGMIHQKYGRILLVSSMWGQTGGSCEVHYSAAKAGVIGLTKALAKEEGPSGITVNCVA
;
A
#
# COMPACT_ATOMS: atom_id res chain seq x y z
N ARG A 1 29.85 -6.25 9.62
CA ARG A 1 28.44 -6.48 9.22
C ARG A 1 28.15 -5.47 8.11
N ILE A 2 27.84 -5.92 6.92
CA ILE A 2 27.26 -5.08 5.87
C ILE A 2 25.92 -4.58 6.45
N PRO A 3 25.64 -3.27 6.52
CA PRO A 3 24.33 -2.82 6.97
C PRO A 3 23.29 -3.44 6.03
N MET A 4 22.38 -4.25 6.58
CA MET A 4 21.25 -4.73 5.81
C MET A 4 20.34 -3.52 5.60
N ASN A 5 19.95 -3.28 4.35
CA ASN A 5 18.96 -2.26 4.04
C ASN A 5 17.64 -2.59 4.73
N ASP A 6 16.90 -1.58 5.16
CA ASP A 6 15.51 -1.77 5.56
C ASP A 6 14.65 -2.07 4.32
N HIS A 7 13.60 -2.83 4.49
CA HIS A 7 12.74 -3.30 3.41
C HIS A 7 11.34 -2.72 3.53
N VAL A 8 10.80 -2.26 2.42
CA VAL A 8 9.44 -1.72 2.35
C VAL A 8 8.62 -2.42 1.26
N LEU A 9 7.34 -2.64 1.54
CA LEU A 9 6.33 -3.01 0.56
C LEU A 9 5.41 -1.83 0.28
N ILE A 10 5.21 -1.51 -0.99
CA ILE A 10 4.34 -0.42 -1.44
C ILE A 10 3.26 -1.00 -2.35
N THR A 11 1.98 -0.82 -2.02
CA THR A 11 0.92 -1.19 -2.96
C THR A 11 0.68 -0.07 -3.96
N GLY A 12 0.47 -0.42 -5.24
CA GLY A 12 0.22 0.55 -6.30
C GLY A 12 1.43 1.41 -6.66
N GLY A 13 2.61 0.79 -6.79
CA GLY A 13 3.88 1.48 -7.01
C GLY A 13 4.23 1.84 -8.45
N SER A 14 3.38 1.50 -9.43
CA SER A 14 3.71 1.71 -10.86
C SER A 14 3.42 3.10 -11.39
N ARG A 15 2.67 3.93 -10.65
CA ARG A 15 2.30 5.29 -11.08
C ARG A 15 2.00 6.22 -9.90
N GLY A 16 1.90 7.52 -10.19
CA GLY A 16 1.41 8.53 -9.26
C GLY A 16 2.18 8.56 -7.93
N ILE A 17 1.45 8.67 -6.82
CA ILE A 17 1.99 8.73 -5.46
C ILE A 17 2.84 7.48 -5.16
N GLY A 18 2.35 6.31 -5.55
CA GLY A 18 3.07 5.05 -5.31
C GLY A 18 4.43 5.01 -6.00
N ALA A 19 4.51 5.38 -7.27
CA ALA A 19 5.78 5.43 -8.00
C ALA A 19 6.76 6.44 -7.38
N ALA A 20 6.28 7.64 -7.05
CA ALA A 20 7.10 8.65 -6.37
C ALA A 20 7.62 8.12 -5.02
N THR A 21 6.78 7.40 -4.29
CA THR A 21 7.15 6.77 -3.01
C THR A 21 8.23 5.70 -3.19
N VAL A 22 8.12 4.83 -4.21
CA VAL A 22 9.16 3.84 -4.53
C VAL A 22 10.51 4.53 -4.73
N LEU A 23 10.54 5.61 -5.51
CA LEU A 23 11.77 6.34 -5.81
C LEU A 23 12.36 7.04 -4.57
N GLU A 24 11.54 7.59 -3.70
CA GLU A 24 12.02 8.21 -2.45
C GLU A 24 12.60 7.17 -1.48
N PHE A 25 11.97 6.01 -1.34
CA PHE A 25 12.54 4.91 -0.54
C PHE A 25 13.85 4.39 -1.16
N ALA A 26 13.95 4.32 -2.49
CA ALA A 26 15.18 3.96 -3.16
C ALA A 26 16.32 4.96 -2.84
N ARG A 27 16.04 6.27 -2.90
CA ARG A 27 17.02 7.32 -2.51
C ARG A 27 17.43 7.22 -1.05
N ALA A 28 16.50 6.81 -0.18
CA ALA A 28 16.77 6.62 1.25
C ALA A 28 17.54 5.33 1.57
N GLY A 29 17.87 4.51 0.57
CA GLY A 29 18.65 3.30 0.75
C GLY A 29 17.86 2.04 1.10
N TYR A 30 16.52 2.06 0.95
CA TYR A 30 15.69 0.89 1.17
C TYR A 30 15.72 -0.08 -0.01
N ASP A 31 15.55 -1.36 0.29
CA ASP A 31 15.06 -2.33 -0.69
C ASP A 31 13.54 -2.21 -0.80
N VAL A 32 13.01 -2.21 -2.00
CA VAL A 32 11.59 -1.94 -2.24
C VAL A 32 10.94 -3.05 -3.06
N ALA A 33 9.89 -3.67 -2.50
CA ALA A 33 8.91 -4.42 -3.28
C ALA A 33 7.67 -3.55 -3.47
N PHE A 34 7.07 -3.59 -4.64
CA PHE A 34 5.82 -2.86 -4.88
C PHE A 34 4.88 -3.64 -5.79
N THR A 35 3.58 -3.44 -5.61
CA THR A 35 2.58 -4.08 -6.45
C THR A 35 2.19 -3.20 -7.63
N TRP A 36 1.82 -3.84 -8.73
CA TRP A 36 1.19 -3.23 -9.90
C TRP A 36 0.05 -4.13 -10.38
N ASN A 37 -0.93 -3.59 -11.11
CA ASN A 37 -2.07 -4.38 -11.60
C ASN A 37 -2.15 -4.43 -13.13
N SER A 38 -2.25 -3.28 -13.82
CA SER A 38 -2.59 -3.24 -15.25
C SER A 38 -1.44 -2.83 -16.17
N ARG A 39 -0.39 -2.20 -15.66
CA ARG A 39 0.69 -1.60 -16.44
C ARG A 39 2.05 -2.14 -16.02
N GLU A 40 2.40 -3.31 -16.58
CA GLU A 40 3.71 -3.93 -16.35
C GLU A 40 4.86 -3.05 -16.86
N ASP A 41 4.69 -2.43 -18.02
CA ASP A 41 5.66 -1.51 -18.61
C ASP A 41 6.00 -0.34 -17.68
N ALA A 42 4.99 0.27 -17.06
CA ALA A 42 5.18 1.34 -16.09
C ALA A 42 5.88 0.84 -14.81
N ALA A 43 5.55 -0.36 -14.35
CA ALA A 43 6.21 -0.97 -13.19
C ALA A 43 7.70 -1.24 -13.46
N LEU A 44 8.04 -1.77 -14.62
CA LEU A 44 9.44 -2.01 -15.02
C LEU A 44 10.23 -0.72 -15.16
N ASP A 45 9.62 0.35 -15.67
CA ASP A 45 10.24 1.67 -15.73
C ASP A 45 10.58 2.22 -14.34
N VAL A 46 9.66 2.07 -13.37
CA VAL A 46 9.92 2.45 -11.97
C VAL A 46 11.08 1.64 -11.37
N VAL A 47 11.16 0.35 -11.64
CA VAL A 47 12.31 -0.49 -11.21
C VAL A 47 13.62 0.05 -11.78
N GLN A 48 13.66 0.40 -13.07
CA GLN A 48 14.86 0.96 -13.70
C GLN A 48 15.28 2.30 -13.08
N GLN A 49 14.33 3.18 -12.83
CA GLN A 49 14.59 4.47 -12.19
C GLN A 49 15.10 4.28 -10.75
N ALA A 50 14.48 3.39 -9.97
CA ALA A 50 14.91 3.08 -8.61
C ALA A 50 16.32 2.49 -8.58
N GLN A 51 16.64 1.60 -9.53
CA GLN A 51 17.96 0.98 -9.65
C GLN A 51 19.04 2.02 -10.03
N ALA A 52 18.68 3.03 -10.83
CA ALA A 52 19.58 4.13 -11.16
C ALA A 52 19.86 5.04 -9.94
N LEU A 53 18.86 5.24 -9.08
CA LEU A 53 18.99 6.04 -7.84
C LEU A 53 19.77 5.32 -6.75
N ASN A 54 19.64 4.01 -6.67
CA ASN A 54 20.32 3.17 -5.68
C ASN A 54 20.80 1.85 -6.35
N PRO A 55 21.98 1.87 -7.00
CA PRO A 55 22.48 0.69 -7.72
C PRO A 55 22.70 -0.55 -6.84
N GLY A 56 22.90 -0.37 -5.54
CA GLY A 56 23.07 -1.47 -4.58
C GLY A 56 21.78 -1.99 -3.98
N GLY A 57 20.65 -1.33 -4.23
CA GLY A 57 19.34 -1.74 -3.72
C GLY A 57 18.69 -2.86 -4.54
N ARG A 58 17.72 -3.51 -3.94
CA ARG A 58 16.86 -4.52 -4.58
C ARG A 58 15.48 -3.95 -4.80
N PHE A 59 14.99 -4.05 -6.04
CA PHE A 59 13.69 -3.48 -6.43
C PHE A 59 12.89 -4.54 -7.17
N VAL A 60 11.73 -4.91 -6.64
CA VAL A 60 10.89 -6.00 -7.12
C VAL A 60 9.49 -5.51 -7.42
N ALA A 61 9.06 -5.64 -8.67
CA ALA A 61 7.69 -5.36 -9.09
C ALA A 61 6.85 -6.65 -9.07
N LEU A 62 5.75 -6.64 -8.33
CA LEU A 62 4.89 -7.80 -8.08
C LEU A 62 3.51 -7.55 -8.67
N HIS A 63 3.03 -8.45 -9.53
CA HIS A 63 1.67 -8.34 -10.06
C HIS A 63 0.66 -8.74 -8.98
N ALA A 64 -0.28 -7.85 -8.66
CA ALA A 64 -1.38 -8.13 -7.77
C ALA A 64 -2.53 -7.12 -7.96
N ASP A 65 -3.74 -7.64 -8.09
CA ASP A 65 -4.95 -6.88 -7.85
C ASP A 65 -5.18 -6.81 -6.33
N VAL A 66 -5.10 -5.61 -5.76
CA VAL A 66 -5.22 -5.44 -4.30
C VAL A 66 -6.62 -5.74 -3.77
N SER A 67 -7.65 -5.78 -4.62
CA SER A 67 -8.99 -6.20 -4.25
C SER A 67 -9.13 -7.72 -4.07
N ASP A 68 -8.11 -8.49 -4.46
CA ASP A 68 -8.05 -9.93 -4.31
C ASP A 68 -7.10 -10.30 -3.15
N SER A 69 -7.67 -10.82 -2.08
CA SER A 69 -6.93 -11.24 -0.89
C SER A 69 -5.83 -12.27 -1.17
N ALA A 70 -6.08 -13.23 -2.07
CA ALA A 70 -5.11 -14.26 -2.40
C ALA A 70 -3.90 -13.66 -3.15
N GLN A 71 -4.13 -12.73 -4.07
CA GLN A 71 -3.07 -12.05 -4.80
C GLN A 71 -2.23 -11.16 -3.88
N VAL A 72 -2.86 -10.43 -2.95
CA VAL A 72 -2.14 -9.63 -1.94
C VAL A 72 -1.28 -10.53 -1.05
N ASN A 73 -1.83 -11.63 -0.56
CA ASN A 73 -1.07 -12.58 0.26
C ASN A 73 0.13 -13.15 -0.50
N ALA A 74 -0.06 -13.53 -1.76
CA ALA A 74 1.04 -14.04 -2.60
C ALA A 74 2.14 -12.99 -2.80
N ALA A 75 1.79 -11.73 -3.06
CA ALA A 75 2.74 -10.64 -3.21
C ALA A 75 3.54 -10.39 -1.91
N VAL A 76 2.88 -10.40 -0.75
CA VAL A 76 3.56 -10.26 0.55
C VAL A 76 4.51 -11.43 0.80
N GLN A 77 4.09 -12.66 0.51
CA GLN A 77 4.95 -13.85 0.67
C GLN A 77 6.17 -13.78 -0.24
N GLU A 78 6.00 -13.35 -1.48
CA GLU A 78 7.13 -13.19 -2.40
C GLU A 78 8.09 -12.10 -1.93
N ALA A 79 7.60 -10.95 -1.47
CA ALA A 79 8.43 -9.90 -0.89
C ALA A 79 9.24 -10.42 0.32
N LEU A 80 8.61 -11.21 1.19
CA LEU A 80 9.28 -11.85 2.33
C LEU A 80 10.32 -12.88 1.91
N GLN A 81 10.08 -13.65 0.85
CA GLN A 81 11.06 -14.58 0.29
C GLN A 81 12.28 -13.84 -0.27
N GLN A 82 12.07 -12.71 -0.92
CA GLN A 82 13.14 -11.90 -1.51
C GLN A 82 13.98 -11.18 -0.44
N PHE A 83 13.35 -10.67 0.61
CA PHE A 83 13.98 -9.76 1.57
C PHE A 83 14.20 -10.38 2.95
N GLY A 84 13.44 -11.39 3.32
CA GLY A 84 13.49 -12.03 4.65
C GLY A 84 12.62 -11.33 5.70
N SER A 85 12.39 -10.03 5.58
CA SER A 85 11.57 -9.24 6.51
C SER A 85 11.03 -7.99 5.83
N LEU A 86 9.99 -7.37 6.42
CA LEU A 86 9.45 -6.07 5.99
C LEU A 86 9.38 -5.15 7.19
N GLN A 87 10.05 -4.00 7.14
CA GLN A 87 10.04 -2.98 8.17
C GLN A 87 8.94 -1.96 7.97
N ALA A 88 8.52 -1.76 6.71
CA ALA A 88 7.48 -0.80 6.40
C ALA A 88 6.48 -1.34 5.36
N LEU A 89 5.24 -0.86 5.46
CA LEU A 89 4.19 -1.00 4.44
C LEU A 89 3.64 0.38 4.13
N MET A 90 3.51 0.70 2.84
CA MET A 90 2.78 1.87 2.40
C MET A 90 1.69 1.48 1.39
N CYS A 91 0.43 1.79 1.70
CA CYS A 91 -0.70 1.50 0.83
C CYS A 91 -1.05 2.72 -0.01
N CYS A 92 -0.63 2.70 -1.29
CA CYS A 92 -0.90 3.75 -2.26
C CYS A 92 -1.89 3.31 -3.35
N ALA A 93 -2.17 2.01 -3.51
CA ALA A 93 -3.12 1.53 -4.49
C ALA A 93 -4.52 2.10 -4.23
N GLY A 94 -5.12 2.67 -5.24
CA GLY A 94 -6.44 3.27 -5.16
C GLY A 94 -6.99 3.61 -6.53
N ILE A 95 -8.30 3.72 -6.60
CA ILE A 95 -9.05 4.21 -7.74
C ILE A 95 -9.92 5.39 -7.32
N ALA A 96 -10.38 6.16 -8.28
CA ALA A 96 -11.34 7.24 -8.07
C ALA A 96 -12.38 7.19 -9.19
N GLN A 97 -13.60 7.58 -8.86
CA GLN A 97 -14.70 7.67 -9.81
C GLN A 97 -15.64 8.79 -9.38
N GLN A 98 -15.96 9.67 -10.32
CA GLN A 98 -17.00 10.70 -10.13
C GLN A 98 -18.30 10.20 -10.75
N LYS A 99 -19.35 10.05 -9.94
CA LYS A 99 -20.67 9.60 -10.38
C LYS A 99 -21.73 10.06 -9.38
N LEU A 100 -22.90 10.47 -9.86
CA LEU A 100 -24.02 10.81 -8.97
C LEU A 100 -24.40 9.57 -8.15
N PHE A 101 -24.78 9.80 -6.89
CA PHE A 101 -25.14 8.71 -5.98
C PHE A 101 -26.27 7.84 -6.54
N THR A 102 -27.26 8.44 -7.17
CA THR A 102 -28.39 7.72 -7.78
C THR A 102 -27.98 6.85 -8.98
N ASP A 103 -26.84 7.13 -9.59
CA ASP A 103 -26.36 6.41 -10.77
C ASP A 103 -25.28 5.35 -10.42
N LEU A 104 -24.83 5.33 -9.15
CA LEU A 104 -23.90 4.30 -8.68
C LEU A 104 -24.57 2.92 -8.75
N THR A 105 -23.87 1.98 -9.37
CA THR A 105 -24.27 0.56 -9.36
C THR A 105 -23.64 -0.14 -8.16
N ASP A 106 -24.18 -1.32 -7.81
CA ASP A 106 -23.57 -2.19 -6.80
C ASP A 106 -22.12 -2.57 -7.18
N GLU A 107 -21.86 -2.74 -8.48
CA GLU A 107 -20.53 -3.04 -9.01
C GLU A 107 -19.56 -1.86 -8.81
N ASP A 108 -19.98 -0.63 -9.09
CA ASP A 108 -19.19 0.58 -8.81
C ASP A 108 -18.80 0.66 -7.33
N TRP A 109 -19.78 0.41 -6.46
CA TRP A 109 -19.57 0.40 -5.01
C TRP A 109 -18.59 -0.69 -4.57
N HIS A 110 -18.83 -1.94 -4.97
CA HIS A 110 -17.99 -3.07 -4.57
C HIS A 110 -16.56 -2.94 -5.09
N ARG A 111 -16.39 -2.45 -6.33
CA ARG A 111 -15.07 -2.20 -6.90
C ARG A 111 -14.30 -1.14 -6.10
N MET A 112 -14.97 -0.03 -5.78
CA MET A 112 -14.35 1.03 -4.98
C MET A 112 -13.95 0.53 -3.60
N MET A 113 -14.85 -0.13 -2.89
CA MET A 113 -14.57 -0.70 -1.57
C MET A 113 -13.47 -1.76 -1.64
N GLY A 114 -13.52 -2.64 -2.63
CA GLY A 114 -12.53 -3.70 -2.84
C GLY A 114 -11.12 -3.17 -2.99
N VAL A 115 -10.92 -2.15 -3.82
CA VAL A 115 -9.59 -1.58 -4.06
C VAL A 115 -9.17 -0.65 -2.91
N ASP A 116 -10.01 0.33 -2.55
CA ASP A 116 -9.60 1.46 -1.71
C ASP A 116 -9.70 1.18 -0.20
N LEU A 117 -10.44 0.13 0.20
CA LEU A 117 -10.57 -0.26 1.60
C LEU A 117 -10.15 -1.71 1.86
N ASP A 118 -10.76 -2.69 1.17
CA ASP A 118 -10.42 -4.10 1.41
C ASP A 118 -8.96 -4.39 1.09
N GLY A 119 -8.41 -3.77 0.03
CA GLY A 119 -7.00 -3.90 -0.33
C GLY A 119 -6.05 -3.41 0.76
N VAL A 120 -6.42 -2.35 1.45
CA VAL A 120 -5.66 -1.84 2.62
C VAL A 120 -5.72 -2.85 3.77
N PHE A 121 -6.90 -3.38 4.06
CA PHE A 121 -7.08 -4.42 5.08
C PHE A 121 -6.25 -5.67 4.74
N TYR A 122 -6.30 -6.16 3.51
CA TYR A 122 -5.55 -7.35 3.10
C TYR A 122 -4.04 -7.16 3.24
N ALA A 123 -3.51 -6.02 2.82
CA ALA A 123 -2.09 -5.71 2.92
C ALA A 123 -1.63 -5.62 4.38
N CYS A 124 -2.35 -4.90 5.23
CA CYS A 124 -2.05 -4.78 6.65
C CYS A 124 -2.07 -6.16 7.34
N ARG A 125 -3.13 -6.93 7.13
CA ARG A 125 -3.26 -8.27 7.71
C ARG A 125 -2.13 -9.20 7.29
N ALA A 126 -1.67 -9.11 6.05
CA ALA A 126 -0.63 -9.99 5.52
C ALA A 126 0.77 -9.67 6.07
N VAL A 127 1.10 -8.40 6.33
CA VAL A 127 2.43 -8.01 6.84
C VAL A 127 2.54 -8.07 8.37
N LEU A 128 1.44 -7.91 9.08
CA LEU A 128 1.42 -7.79 10.55
C LEU A 128 2.04 -8.97 11.29
N PRO A 129 1.82 -10.26 10.94
CA PRO A 129 2.44 -11.37 11.66
C PRO A 129 3.97 -11.27 11.73
N GLY A 130 4.63 -10.89 10.62
CA GLY A 130 6.06 -10.67 10.57
C GLY A 130 6.51 -9.47 11.40
N MET A 131 5.78 -8.36 11.31
CA MET A 131 6.06 -7.14 12.08
C MET A 131 5.90 -7.36 13.59
N ILE A 132 4.87 -8.08 14.02
CA ILE A 132 4.65 -8.46 15.41
C ILE A 132 5.80 -9.34 15.93
N HIS A 133 6.20 -10.35 15.13
CA HIS A 133 7.30 -11.23 15.49
C HIS A 133 8.62 -10.46 15.68
N GLN A 134 8.94 -9.51 14.79
CA GLN A 134 10.15 -8.70 14.91
C GLN A 134 10.02 -7.52 15.89
N LYS A 135 8.82 -7.29 16.45
CA LYS A 135 8.49 -6.17 17.37
C LYS A 135 8.80 -4.80 16.78
N TYR A 136 8.60 -4.66 15.50
CA TYR A 136 8.84 -3.43 14.76
C TYR A 136 8.05 -3.41 13.46
N GLY A 137 7.41 -2.30 13.17
CA GLY A 137 6.74 -2.05 11.89
C GLY A 137 6.29 -0.60 11.75
N ARG A 138 6.27 -0.13 10.51
CA ARG A 138 5.77 1.20 10.14
C ARG A 138 4.77 1.05 9.01
N ILE A 139 3.51 1.37 9.28
CA ILE A 139 2.43 1.29 8.31
C ILE A 139 1.93 2.70 8.02
N LEU A 140 1.96 3.09 6.76
CA LEU A 140 1.42 4.35 6.28
C LEU A 140 0.37 4.10 5.22
N LEU A 141 -0.83 4.62 5.44
CA LEU A 141 -1.99 4.45 4.59
C LEU A 141 -2.33 5.79 3.90
N VAL A 142 -2.69 5.73 2.63
CA VAL A 142 -3.10 6.91 1.88
C VAL A 142 -4.62 7.01 1.89
N SER A 143 -5.14 7.97 2.65
CA SER A 143 -6.54 8.36 2.65
C SER A 143 -6.77 9.53 1.68
N SER A 144 -7.68 10.41 2.00
CA SER A 144 -8.03 11.60 1.22
C SER A 144 -8.72 12.63 2.10
N MET A 145 -8.63 13.90 1.73
CA MET A 145 -9.47 14.94 2.31
C MET A 145 -10.97 14.58 2.24
N TRP A 146 -11.39 13.87 1.19
CA TRP A 146 -12.78 13.40 1.07
C TRP A 146 -13.14 12.33 2.09
N GLY A 147 -12.19 11.62 2.64
CA GLY A 147 -12.40 10.74 3.79
C GLY A 147 -12.67 11.50 5.08
N GLN A 148 -12.28 12.78 5.16
CA GLN A 148 -12.54 13.64 6.31
C GLN A 148 -13.84 14.43 6.14
N THR A 149 -14.07 15.02 4.95
CA THR A 149 -15.13 16.00 4.73
C THR A 149 -16.25 15.51 3.81
N GLY A 150 -16.01 14.44 3.05
CA GLY A 150 -16.89 13.99 1.97
C GLY A 150 -16.75 14.83 0.70
N GLY A 151 -16.82 14.18 -0.46
CA GLY A 151 -16.82 14.82 -1.78
C GLY A 151 -18.14 14.57 -2.52
N SER A 152 -18.74 15.61 -3.07
CA SER A 152 -19.90 15.46 -3.95
C SER A 152 -19.56 14.64 -5.19
N CYS A 153 -20.44 13.76 -5.63
CA CYS A 153 -20.23 12.80 -6.73
C CYS A 153 -19.12 11.75 -6.46
N GLU A 154 -18.61 11.69 -5.25
CA GLU A 154 -17.57 10.73 -4.84
C GLU A 154 -17.94 10.03 -3.52
N VAL A 155 -19.21 9.64 -3.37
CA VAL A 155 -19.73 9.11 -2.09
C VAL A 155 -19.06 7.80 -1.72
N HIS A 156 -18.91 6.87 -2.66
CA HIS A 156 -18.24 5.58 -2.42
C HIS A 156 -16.73 5.74 -2.16
N TYR A 157 -16.06 6.62 -2.87
CA TYR A 157 -14.66 6.98 -2.62
C TYR A 157 -14.48 7.60 -1.23
N SER A 158 -15.33 8.56 -0.87
CA SER A 158 -15.32 9.19 0.45
C SER A 158 -15.56 8.18 1.57
N ALA A 159 -16.51 7.26 1.39
CA ALA A 159 -16.80 6.19 2.35
C ALA A 159 -15.59 5.25 2.53
N ALA A 160 -14.96 4.81 1.43
CA ALA A 160 -13.76 3.97 1.49
C ALA A 160 -12.60 4.67 2.20
N LYS A 161 -12.33 5.92 1.87
CA LYS A 161 -11.23 6.70 2.46
C LYS A 161 -11.50 7.09 3.92
N ALA A 162 -12.74 7.31 4.32
CA ALA A 162 -13.14 7.44 5.72
C ALA A 162 -12.92 6.11 6.48
N GLY A 163 -13.22 4.99 5.84
CA GLY A 163 -12.92 3.64 6.37
C GLY A 163 -11.43 3.44 6.64
N VAL A 164 -10.54 3.91 5.76
CA VAL A 164 -9.09 3.88 5.96
C VAL A 164 -8.68 4.67 7.20
N ILE A 165 -9.27 5.85 7.45
CA ILE A 165 -8.99 6.64 8.66
C ILE A 165 -9.42 5.88 9.92
N GLY A 166 -10.62 5.28 9.92
CA GLY A 166 -11.10 4.46 11.02
C GLY A 166 -10.22 3.25 11.30
N LEU A 167 -9.86 2.52 10.23
CA LEU A 167 -8.95 1.38 10.31
C LEU A 167 -7.60 1.79 10.90
N THR A 168 -7.02 2.90 10.44
CA THR A 168 -5.75 3.42 10.94
C THR A 168 -5.78 3.65 12.44
N LYS A 169 -6.81 4.34 12.94
CA LYS A 169 -6.97 4.68 14.36
C LYS A 169 -7.12 3.44 15.24
N ALA A 170 -7.90 2.47 14.78
CA ALA A 170 -8.14 1.24 15.53
C ALA A 170 -6.88 0.36 15.55
N LEU A 171 -6.26 0.15 14.39
CA LEU A 171 -5.08 -0.69 14.26
C LEU A 171 -3.86 -0.10 14.99
N ALA A 172 -3.71 1.22 15.00
CA ALA A 172 -2.65 1.90 15.77
C ALA A 172 -2.73 1.62 17.26
N LYS A 173 -3.96 1.55 17.82
CA LYS A 173 -4.18 1.22 19.24
C LYS A 173 -3.91 -0.26 19.52
N GLU A 174 -4.33 -1.14 18.63
CA GLU A 174 -4.16 -2.59 18.76
C GLU A 174 -2.69 -2.99 18.68
N GLU A 175 -1.93 -2.44 17.73
CA GLU A 175 -0.57 -2.84 17.44
C GLU A 175 0.52 -1.98 18.09
N GLY A 176 0.16 -0.89 18.73
CA GLY A 176 1.10 -0.05 19.47
C GLY A 176 1.94 -0.83 20.50
N PRO A 177 1.35 -1.72 21.33
CA PRO A 177 2.11 -2.56 22.26
C PRO A 177 3.12 -3.50 21.57
N SER A 178 2.91 -3.84 20.31
CA SER A 178 3.81 -4.69 19.52
C SER A 178 4.99 -3.90 18.89
N GLY A 179 5.08 -2.60 19.13
CA GLY A 179 6.13 -1.74 18.55
C GLY A 179 5.86 -1.28 17.12
N ILE A 180 4.59 -1.40 16.66
CA ILE A 180 4.17 -1.04 15.31
C ILE A 180 3.42 0.28 15.35
N THR A 181 3.76 1.20 14.45
CA THR A 181 2.98 2.43 14.26
C THR A 181 2.15 2.35 13.00
N VAL A 182 0.91 2.84 13.07
CA VAL A 182 -0.02 2.89 11.94
C VAL A 182 -0.52 4.33 11.81
N ASN A 183 -0.28 4.93 10.67
CA ASN A 183 -0.65 6.30 10.37
C ASN A 183 -1.31 6.40 9.00
N CYS A 184 -2.04 7.45 8.74
CA CYS A 184 -2.51 7.79 7.41
C CYS A 184 -2.30 9.27 7.09
N VAL A 185 -2.18 9.55 5.80
CA VAL A 185 -2.22 10.91 5.24
C VAL A 185 -3.55 11.10 4.52
N ALA A 186 -4.14 12.33 4.64
CA ALA A 186 -5.45 12.67 4.08
C ALA A 186 -5.47 14.09 3.52
#